data_4539399896559d5825929ad49eda8399
#
_entry.id   4539399896559d5825929ad49eda8399
#
_cell.length_a   1.000
_cell.length_b   1.000
_cell.length_c   1.000
_cell.angle_alpha   90.00
_cell.angle_beta   90.00
_cell.angle_gamma   90.00
#
_symmetry.space_group_name_H-M   'P 1'
#
loop_
_entity.id
_entity.type
_entity.pdbx_description
1 polymer ?
#
loop_
_entity_poly.entity_id
_entity_poly.type
_entity_poly.pdbx_seq_one_letter_code
_entity_poly.pdbx_strand_id
1 'polypeptide(L)'
;MSGADPRERIEAELTSRRIAELRTKPVSGNFDAAHLREINRRIFQDMPGAGYPEVTPGEYRPTVFKGDWVKNRRIESRGGDSYVSYSPMGLTAKAKLDEVLATAKPECLAALDTKAFGAAIAQIYKNLDYVHPFPDGNSRTLREFTRQLAKDAGYQIDWERFNQTQEMRDMLCIARDKSVNEIALPNAKMEVTMRNILASMARYRADQALPELLQNSIRPLRAIAFENLKEQGALKAHPELKGVYAGLKNADAALKKNYPANPVLQEAAIQQLKTKIVQQLNTGALMETPARVRPAQQSPAPAERGKPPERDPQR
;
A
#
# COMPACT_ATOMS: atom_id res chain seq x y z
N MET A 1 19.37 -6.27 -31.39
CA MET A 1 19.25 -5.58 -30.08
C MET A 1 18.96 -4.11 -30.39
N SER A 2 17.71 -3.69 -30.33
CA SER A 2 17.34 -2.27 -30.44
C SER A 2 17.89 -1.57 -29.20
N GLY A 3 18.90 -0.71 -29.39
CA GLY A 3 19.42 0.12 -28.29
C GLY A 3 18.29 1.01 -27.79
N ALA A 4 18.09 1.09 -26.46
CA ALA A 4 17.15 2.04 -25.86
C ALA A 4 17.46 3.44 -26.37
N ASP A 5 16.42 4.24 -26.65
CA ASP A 5 16.53 5.64 -27.05
C ASP A 5 17.48 6.37 -26.08
N PRO A 6 18.48 7.12 -26.58
CA PRO A 6 19.38 7.91 -25.73
C PRO A 6 18.63 8.78 -24.72
N ARG A 7 17.48 9.35 -25.09
CA ARG A 7 16.61 10.11 -24.20
C ARG A 7 16.10 9.27 -23.02
N GLU A 8 15.58 8.06 -23.32
CA GLU A 8 15.04 7.16 -22.28
C GLU A 8 16.13 6.77 -21.25
N ARG A 9 17.37 6.57 -21.72
CA ARG A 9 18.50 6.24 -20.84
C ARG A 9 18.86 7.40 -19.91
N ILE A 10 19.00 8.62 -20.45
CA ILE A 10 19.30 9.83 -19.68
C ILE A 10 18.17 10.10 -18.68
N GLU A 11 16.92 10.03 -19.12
CA GLU A 11 15.76 10.20 -18.26
C GLU A 11 15.74 9.18 -17.12
N ALA A 12 15.97 7.90 -17.41
CA ALA A 12 16.01 6.85 -16.41
C ALA A 12 17.11 7.10 -15.36
N GLU A 13 18.30 7.49 -15.78
CA GLU A 13 19.42 7.79 -14.88
C GLU A 13 19.12 8.98 -13.97
N LEU A 14 18.77 10.13 -14.55
CA LEU A 14 18.50 11.35 -13.80
C LEU A 14 17.35 11.20 -12.82
N THR A 15 16.23 10.63 -13.29
CA THR A 15 15.04 10.46 -12.43
C THR A 15 15.25 9.42 -11.33
N SER A 16 16.02 8.34 -11.59
CA SER A 16 16.35 7.35 -10.55
C SER A 16 17.17 7.95 -9.43
N ARG A 17 18.15 8.78 -9.76
CA ARG A 17 18.94 9.54 -8.78
C ARG A 17 18.06 10.43 -7.91
N ARG A 18 17.14 11.19 -8.52
CA ARG A 18 16.23 12.08 -7.79
C ARG A 18 15.22 11.33 -6.93
N ILE A 19 14.74 10.18 -7.38
CA ILE A 19 13.88 9.30 -6.57
C ILE A 19 14.67 8.77 -5.36
N ALA A 20 15.92 8.38 -5.51
CA ALA A 20 16.76 7.96 -4.39
C ALA A 20 16.97 9.10 -3.37
N GLU A 21 17.16 10.34 -3.83
CA GLU A 21 17.23 11.52 -2.95
C GLU A 21 15.90 11.75 -2.21
N LEU A 22 14.74 11.61 -2.88
CA LEU A 22 13.43 11.75 -2.26
C LEU A 22 13.18 10.72 -1.15
N ARG A 23 13.77 9.53 -1.23
CA ARG A 23 13.68 8.51 -0.17
C ARG A 23 14.35 8.94 1.13
N THR A 24 15.42 9.72 1.03
CA THR A 24 16.19 10.23 2.20
C THR A 24 15.72 11.61 2.63
N LYS A 25 15.28 12.43 1.69
CA LYS A 25 14.81 13.80 1.90
C LYS A 25 13.44 13.97 1.22
N PRO A 26 12.36 13.43 1.81
CA PRO A 26 11.03 13.54 1.22
C PRO A 26 10.58 14.99 1.08
N VAL A 27 9.58 15.23 0.25
CA VAL A 27 8.93 16.53 0.17
C VAL A 27 8.13 16.73 1.45
N SER A 28 8.27 17.88 2.08
CA SER A 28 7.40 18.29 3.19
C SER A 28 6.14 18.93 2.63
N GLY A 29 4.98 18.56 3.16
CA GLY A 29 3.70 19.10 2.71
C GLY A 29 2.50 18.31 3.24
N ASN A 30 1.32 18.64 2.75
CA ASN A 30 0.04 18.14 3.25
C ASN A 30 -0.61 17.10 2.31
N PHE A 31 0.15 16.49 1.40
CA PHE A 31 -0.33 15.59 0.35
C PHE A 31 -1.41 16.23 -0.56
N ASP A 32 -1.32 17.53 -0.75
CA ASP A 32 -2.14 18.34 -1.64
C ASP A 32 -1.54 18.46 -3.06
N ALA A 33 -2.16 19.28 -3.89
CA ALA A 33 -1.70 19.53 -5.25
C ALA A 33 -0.28 20.14 -5.33
N ALA A 34 0.10 20.98 -4.36
CA ALA A 34 1.43 21.57 -4.30
C ALA A 34 2.47 20.48 -3.98
N HIS A 35 2.17 19.58 -3.03
CA HIS A 35 3.04 18.45 -2.69
C HIS A 35 3.24 17.50 -3.89
N LEU A 36 2.15 17.16 -4.60
CA LEU A 36 2.22 16.31 -5.80
C LEU A 36 3.08 16.94 -6.91
N ARG A 37 2.90 18.24 -7.16
CA ARG A 37 3.69 19.01 -8.14
C ARG A 37 5.16 19.08 -7.75
N GLU A 38 5.47 19.29 -6.47
CA GLU A 38 6.85 19.37 -5.98
C GLU A 38 7.57 18.02 -6.11
N ILE A 39 6.89 16.89 -5.87
CA ILE A 39 7.46 15.56 -6.13
C ILE A 39 7.82 15.43 -7.63
N ASN A 40 6.90 15.76 -8.53
CA ASN A 40 7.18 15.71 -9.97
C ASN A 40 8.35 16.64 -10.34
N ARG A 41 8.32 17.89 -9.85
CA ARG A 41 9.38 18.85 -10.08
C ARG A 41 10.75 18.29 -9.68
N ARG A 42 10.86 17.74 -8.49
CA ARG A 42 12.13 17.18 -7.99
C ARG A 42 12.60 15.96 -8.76
N ILE A 43 11.69 15.12 -9.25
CA ILE A 43 12.05 13.95 -10.08
C ILE A 43 12.63 14.39 -11.42
N PHE A 44 12.05 15.42 -12.05
CA PHE A 44 12.38 15.80 -13.43
C PHE A 44 13.23 17.07 -13.57
N GLN A 45 13.63 17.71 -12.47
CA GLN A 45 14.29 19.02 -12.47
C GLN A 45 15.58 19.10 -13.28
N ASP A 46 16.26 17.98 -13.52
CA ASP A 46 17.54 17.96 -14.27
C ASP A 46 17.33 17.81 -15.78
N MET A 47 16.14 17.40 -16.24
CA MET A 47 15.87 17.14 -17.65
C MET A 47 16.07 18.36 -18.55
N PRO A 48 15.59 19.57 -18.20
CA PRO A 48 15.82 20.76 -19.04
C PRO A 48 17.31 21.05 -19.23
N GLY A 49 18.12 20.93 -18.16
CA GLY A 49 19.58 21.14 -18.23
C GLY A 49 20.33 20.03 -18.97
N ALA A 50 19.73 18.87 -19.13
CA ALA A 50 20.29 17.75 -19.88
C ALA A 50 19.95 17.78 -21.39
N GLY A 51 19.38 18.89 -21.87
CA GLY A 51 19.06 19.09 -23.29
C GLY A 51 17.62 18.81 -23.68
N TYR A 52 16.70 18.70 -22.70
CA TYR A 52 15.25 18.47 -22.90
C TYR A 52 14.42 19.64 -22.36
N PRO A 53 14.55 20.86 -22.93
CA PRO A 53 13.89 22.08 -22.44
C PRO A 53 12.36 22.01 -22.52
N GLU A 54 11.79 21.09 -23.31
CA GLU A 54 10.36 20.87 -23.43
C GLU A 54 9.77 20.16 -22.18
N VAL A 55 10.62 19.54 -21.34
CA VAL A 55 10.18 18.97 -20.06
C VAL A 55 9.95 20.10 -19.08
N THR A 56 8.74 20.20 -18.54
CA THR A 56 8.31 21.22 -17.59
C THR A 56 8.05 20.62 -16.20
N PRO A 57 9.11 20.47 -15.36
CA PRO A 57 9.00 19.79 -14.07
C PRO A 57 7.99 20.46 -13.14
N GLY A 58 7.02 19.70 -12.63
CA GLY A 58 5.98 20.19 -11.74
C GLY A 58 4.82 20.90 -12.41
N GLU A 59 4.86 21.12 -13.74
CA GLU A 59 3.77 21.76 -14.46
C GLU A 59 2.73 20.75 -14.94
N TYR A 60 1.46 21.11 -14.83
CA TYR A 60 0.39 20.28 -15.36
C TYR A 60 0.35 20.32 -16.89
N ARG A 61 0.03 19.19 -17.50
CA ARG A 61 -0.17 19.12 -18.93
C ARG A 61 -1.34 20.00 -19.41
N PRO A 62 -1.33 20.42 -20.68
CA PRO A 62 -2.41 21.20 -21.25
C PRO A 62 -3.75 20.44 -21.22
N THR A 63 -4.84 21.20 -21.20
CA THR A 63 -6.20 20.68 -21.37
C THR A 63 -6.41 20.17 -22.80
N VAL A 64 -7.00 18.98 -22.93
CA VAL A 64 -7.43 18.43 -24.22
C VAL A 64 -8.86 18.85 -24.49
N PHE A 65 -9.05 19.77 -25.44
CA PHE A 65 -10.37 20.28 -25.77
C PHE A 65 -11.15 19.39 -26.75
N LYS A 66 -10.44 18.75 -27.68
CA LYS A 66 -11.04 17.88 -28.71
C LYS A 66 -10.48 16.45 -28.58
N GLY A 67 -11.38 15.45 -28.62
CA GLY A 67 -11.01 14.06 -28.50
C GLY A 67 -10.68 13.63 -27.06
N ASP A 68 -9.96 12.52 -26.95
CA ASP A 68 -9.56 11.89 -25.70
C ASP A 68 -8.03 11.89 -25.58
N TRP A 69 -7.52 11.94 -24.36
CA TRP A 69 -6.10 11.78 -24.08
C TRP A 69 -5.81 10.29 -23.90
N VAL A 70 -5.07 9.72 -24.86
CA VAL A 70 -4.82 8.27 -24.90
C VAL A 70 -3.33 7.96 -24.97
N LYS A 71 -2.95 6.83 -24.41
CA LYS A 71 -1.60 6.26 -24.54
C LYS A 71 -1.69 4.77 -24.87
N ASN A 72 -0.75 4.30 -25.68
CA ASN A 72 -0.48 2.89 -25.87
C ASN A 72 0.72 2.50 -25.00
N ARG A 73 0.61 1.37 -24.33
CA ARG A 73 1.66 0.84 -23.47
C ARG A 73 2.00 -0.56 -23.92
N ARG A 74 3.26 -0.79 -24.22
CA ARG A 74 3.74 -2.12 -24.57
C ARG A 74 3.63 -3.05 -23.37
N ILE A 75 3.02 -4.22 -23.57
CA ILE A 75 2.93 -5.32 -22.61
C ILE A 75 3.84 -6.43 -23.15
N GLU A 76 5.09 -6.41 -22.74
CA GLU A 76 6.15 -7.24 -23.33
C GLU A 76 5.90 -8.72 -23.10
N SER A 77 5.52 -9.13 -21.87
CA SER A 77 5.28 -10.53 -21.52
C SER A 77 4.08 -11.16 -22.24
N ARG A 78 3.17 -10.34 -22.80
CA ARG A 78 1.95 -10.80 -23.48
C ARG A 78 1.89 -10.39 -24.95
N GLY A 79 2.93 -9.77 -25.46
CA GLY A 79 3.09 -9.43 -26.87
C GLY A 79 2.00 -8.53 -27.42
N GLY A 80 2.08 -7.22 -27.20
CA GLY A 80 1.13 -6.24 -27.75
C GLY A 80 1.02 -5.01 -26.89
N ASP A 81 0.13 -4.07 -27.29
CA ASP A 81 -0.03 -2.80 -26.61
C ASP A 81 -1.37 -2.74 -25.86
N SER A 82 -1.33 -2.30 -24.60
CA SER A 82 -2.50 -1.91 -23.83
C SER A 82 -2.88 -0.48 -24.20
N TYR A 83 -4.16 -0.27 -24.49
CA TYR A 83 -4.72 1.04 -24.77
C TYR A 83 -5.34 1.60 -23.49
N VAL A 84 -4.96 2.83 -23.12
CA VAL A 84 -5.48 3.49 -21.94
C VAL A 84 -5.87 4.92 -22.24
N SER A 85 -7.03 5.34 -21.71
CA SER A 85 -7.54 6.70 -21.85
C SER A 85 -7.57 7.41 -20.49
N TYR A 86 -7.18 8.67 -20.49
CA TYR A 86 -7.07 9.51 -19.31
C TYR A 86 -8.01 10.72 -19.40
N SER A 87 -8.12 11.47 -18.31
CA SER A 87 -8.93 12.68 -18.28
C SER A 87 -8.47 13.72 -19.32
N PRO A 88 -9.34 14.65 -19.74
CA PRO A 88 -8.94 15.75 -20.64
C PRO A 88 -8.13 16.86 -19.94
N MET A 89 -7.84 16.75 -18.64
CA MET A 89 -7.18 17.78 -17.80
C MET A 89 -7.85 19.17 -17.83
N GLY A 90 -9.18 19.21 -18.01
CA GLY A 90 -10.01 20.42 -17.89
C GLY A 90 -10.37 20.71 -16.42
N LEU A 91 -11.30 21.67 -16.23
CA LEU A 91 -11.75 22.08 -14.88
C LEU A 91 -12.27 20.91 -14.04
N THR A 92 -13.09 20.02 -14.63
CA THR A 92 -13.62 18.84 -13.95
C THR A 92 -12.50 17.89 -13.47
N ALA A 93 -11.46 17.71 -14.28
CA ALA A 93 -10.33 16.86 -13.90
C ALA A 93 -9.49 17.48 -12.78
N LYS A 94 -9.34 18.83 -12.78
CA LYS A 94 -8.67 19.55 -11.70
C LYS A 94 -9.47 19.47 -10.40
N ALA A 95 -10.79 19.65 -10.45
CA ALA A 95 -11.67 19.47 -9.31
C ALA A 95 -11.59 18.03 -8.76
N LYS A 96 -11.55 17.02 -9.66
CA LYS A 96 -11.37 15.62 -9.27
C LYS A 96 -10.00 15.37 -8.63
N LEU A 97 -8.94 16.01 -9.12
CA LEU A 97 -7.62 15.96 -8.50
C LEU A 97 -7.68 16.44 -7.05
N ASP A 98 -8.26 17.62 -6.82
CA ASP A 98 -8.37 18.21 -5.49
C ASP A 98 -9.25 17.36 -4.56
N GLU A 99 -10.36 16.80 -5.06
CA GLU A 99 -11.23 15.88 -4.32
C GLU A 99 -10.45 14.63 -3.86
N VAL A 100 -9.67 14.02 -4.76
CA VAL A 100 -8.89 12.82 -4.44
C VAL A 100 -7.79 13.14 -3.43
N LEU A 101 -7.07 14.24 -3.62
CA LEU A 101 -6.01 14.67 -2.71
C LEU A 101 -6.56 15.04 -1.31
N ALA A 102 -7.81 15.55 -1.23
CA ALA A 102 -8.46 15.77 0.06
C ALA A 102 -8.67 14.49 0.88
N THR A 103 -8.67 13.31 0.25
CA THR A 103 -8.72 12.01 0.93
C THR A 103 -7.34 11.47 1.34
N ALA A 104 -6.26 12.05 0.83
CA ALA A 104 -4.88 11.63 1.10
C ALA A 104 -4.39 12.18 2.45
N LYS A 105 -5.06 11.81 3.54
CA LYS A 105 -4.80 12.24 4.92
C LYS A 105 -4.10 11.12 5.67
N PRO A 106 -2.80 11.27 6.03
CA PRO A 106 -2.06 10.23 6.76
C PRO A 106 -2.76 9.79 8.04
N GLU A 107 -3.31 10.74 8.81
CA GLU A 107 -4.01 10.46 10.08
C GLU A 107 -5.27 9.61 9.91
N CYS A 108 -6.02 9.81 8.82
CA CYS A 108 -7.19 8.99 8.50
C CYS A 108 -6.79 7.60 8.02
N LEU A 109 -5.72 7.53 7.22
CA LEU A 109 -5.21 6.28 6.67
C LEU A 109 -4.53 5.41 7.74
N ALA A 110 -3.89 6.00 8.73
CA ALA A 110 -3.23 5.31 9.84
C ALA A 110 -4.21 4.51 10.73
N ALA A 111 -5.49 4.90 10.74
CA ALA A 111 -6.53 4.20 11.49
C ALA A 111 -7.04 2.91 10.80
N LEU A 112 -6.65 2.67 9.55
CA LEU A 112 -7.09 1.52 8.76
C LEU A 112 -6.21 0.29 9.05
N ASP A 113 -6.80 -0.91 8.93
CA ASP A 113 -6.01 -2.14 8.83
C ASP A 113 -5.33 -2.24 7.46
N THR A 114 -4.42 -3.21 7.30
CA THR A 114 -3.64 -3.36 6.05
C THR A 114 -4.52 -3.55 4.81
N LYS A 115 -5.64 -4.26 4.94
CA LYS A 115 -6.56 -4.52 3.84
C LYS A 115 -7.31 -3.26 3.43
N ALA A 116 -7.89 -2.55 4.39
CA ALA A 116 -8.60 -1.30 4.17
C ALA A 116 -7.65 -0.20 3.68
N PHE A 117 -6.42 -0.13 4.24
CA PHE A 117 -5.38 0.77 3.77
C PHE A 117 -5.01 0.50 2.31
N GLY A 118 -4.79 -0.77 1.94
CA GLY A 118 -4.50 -1.16 0.56
C GLY A 118 -5.61 -0.75 -0.42
N ALA A 119 -6.87 -0.94 -0.04
CA ALA A 119 -8.02 -0.49 -0.83
C ALA A 119 -8.06 1.03 -0.97
N ALA A 120 -7.83 1.78 0.11
CA ALA A 120 -7.81 3.25 0.10
C ALA A 120 -6.68 3.80 -0.80
N ILE A 121 -5.47 3.27 -0.67
CA ILE A 121 -4.32 3.65 -1.52
C ILE A 121 -4.59 3.32 -2.99
N ALA A 122 -5.19 2.17 -3.28
CA ALA A 122 -5.55 1.82 -4.65
C ALA A 122 -6.58 2.80 -5.25
N GLN A 123 -7.55 3.26 -4.46
CA GLN A 123 -8.52 4.28 -4.88
C GLN A 123 -7.83 5.62 -5.15
N ILE A 124 -6.97 6.08 -4.26
CA ILE A 124 -6.18 7.31 -4.45
C ILE A 124 -5.34 7.18 -5.71
N TYR A 125 -4.56 6.10 -5.83
CA TYR A 125 -3.66 5.88 -6.96
C TYR A 125 -4.40 5.85 -8.30
N LYS A 126 -5.47 5.05 -8.45
CA LYS A 126 -6.19 4.92 -9.72
C LYS A 126 -6.86 6.22 -10.17
N ASN A 127 -7.42 6.99 -9.22
CA ASN A 127 -8.05 8.27 -9.55
C ASN A 127 -7.01 9.32 -9.96
N LEU A 128 -5.87 9.39 -9.26
CA LEU A 128 -4.76 10.27 -9.65
C LEU A 128 -4.15 9.84 -10.99
N ASP A 129 -4.05 8.52 -11.24
CA ASP A 129 -3.56 7.99 -12.51
C ASP A 129 -4.54 8.28 -13.65
N TYR A 130 -5.87 8.22 -13.41
CA TYR A 130 -6.87 8.65 -14.39
C TYR A 130 -6.77 10.16 -14.72
N VAL A 131 -6.58 11.02 -13.71
CA VAL A 131 -6.36 12.45 -13.95
C VAL A 131 -5.12 12.66 -14.81
N HIS A 132 -4.07 11.91 -14.60
CA HIS A 132 -2.80 11.93 -15.34
C HIS A 132 -2.25 13.35 -15.49
N PRO A 133 -1.96 14.06 -14.38
CA PRO A 133 -1.84 15.51 -14.40
C PRO A 133 -0.61 16.05 -15.14
N PHE A 134 0.46 15.27 -15.29
CA PHE A 134 1.72 15.73 -15.87
C PHE A 134 1.88 15.27 -17.33
N PRO A 135 2.66 16.00 -18.16
CA PRO A 135 3.00 15.53 -19.50
C PRO A 135 3.69 14.17 -19.48
N ASP A 136 4.67 14.02 -18.58
CA ASP A 136 5.46 12.81 -18.41
C ASP A 136 5.66 12.44 -16.93
N GLY A 137 6.06 11.18 -16.70
CA GLY A 137 6.47 10.69 -15.39
C GLY A 137 5.37 10.49 -14.36
N ASN A 138 4.10 10.51 -14.74
CA ASN A 138 2.99 10.31 -13.79
C ASN A 138 3.18 9.06 -12.92
N SER A 139 3.56 7.94 -13.50
CA SER A 139 3.78 6.70 -12.75
C SER A 139 4.86 6.83 -11.65
N ARG A 140 6.00 7.47 -11.97
CA ARG A 140 7.09 7.69 -11.01
C ARG A 140 6.64 8.65 -9.90
N THR A 141 5.99 9.73 -10.28
CA THR A 141 5.43 10.73 -9.36
C THR A 141 4.40 10.12 -8.41
N LEU A 142 3.44 9.36 -8.93
CA LEU A 142 2.38 8.75 -8.13
C LEU A 142 2.90 7.64 -7.19
N ARG A 143 3.90 6.86 -7.63
CA ARG A 143 4.54 5.87 -6.77
C ARG A 143 5.29 6.55 -5.62
N GLU A 144 5.99 7.64 -5.89
CA GLU A 144 6.70 8.37 -4.85
C GLU A 144 5.74 9.09 -3.90
N PHE A 145 4.69 9.73 -4.42
CA PHE A 145 3.63 10.35 -3.62
C PHE A 145 2.96 9.33 -2.67
N THR A 146 2.54 8.19 -3.20
CA THR A 146 1.89 7.16 -2.39
C THR A 146 2.86 6.47 -1.43
N ARG A 147 4.16 6.39 -1.75
CA ARG A 147 5.20 5.90 -0.84
C ARG A 147 5.34 6.82 0.39
N GLN A 148 5.42 8.14 0.16
CA GLN A 148 5.51 9.12 1.25
C GLN A 148 4.24 9.12 2.09
N LEU A 149 3.07 9.13 1.46
CA LEU A 149 1.76 9.06 2.13
C LEU A 149 1.63 7.80 3.00
N ALA A 150 2.03 6.64 2.46
CA ALA A 150 2.02 5.39 3.22
C ALA A 150 2.95 5.44 4.42
N LYS A 151 4.17 5.96 4.25
CA LYS A 151 5.14 6.09 5.34
C LYS A 151 4.60 6.95 6.48
N ASP A 152 3.98 8.08 6.17
CA ASP A 152 3.42 8.98 7.17
C ASP A 152 2.17 8.38 7.84
N ALA A 153 1.45 7.47 7.15
CA ALA A 153 0.36 6.68 7.70
C ALA A 153 0.82 5.41 8.46
N GLY A 154 2.13 5.18 8.63
CA GLY A 154 2.67 4.01 9.35
C GLY A 154 2.78 2.74 8.53
N TYR A 155 2.79 2.84 7.19
CA TYR A 155 2.89 1.71 6.26
C TYR A 155 4.08 1.87 5.31
N GLN A 156 4.56 0.75 4.77
CA GLN A 156 5.49 0.69 3.65
C GLN A 156 4.78 0.08 2.44
N ILE A 157 4.99 0.67 1.26
CA ILE A 157 4.62 0.07 -0.02
C ILE A 157 5.89 -0.34 -0.75
N ASP A 158 6.02 -1.62 -1.07
CA ASP A 158 7.10 -2.14 -1.87
C ASP A 158 6.76 -2.04 -3.37
N TRP A 159 7.06 -0.88 -3.96
CA TRP A 159 6.94 -0.68 -5.40
C TRP A 159 8.02 -1.40 -6.19
N GLU A 160 9.17 -1.74 -5.58
CA GLU A 160 10.33 -2.33 -6.25
C GLU A 160 10.06 -3.77 -6.67
N ARG A 161 9.17 -4.48 -5.95
CA ARG A 161 8.77 -5.84 -6.33
C ARG A 161 8.26 -5.92 -7.77
N PHE A 162 7.57 -4.87 -8.25
CA PHE A 162 7.05 -4.81 -9.62
C PHE A 162 8.11 -4.54 -10.68
N ASN A 163 9.35 -4.27 -10.28
CA ASN A 163 10.48 -4.08 -11.18
C ASN A 163 11.38 -5.33 -11.25
N GLN A 164 11.10 -6.38 -10.47
CA GLN A 164 11.96 -7.58 -10.36
C GLN A 164 11.95 -8.39 -11.66
N THR A 165 10.79 -8.58 -12.28
CA THR A 165 10.66 -9.25 -13.56
C THR A 165 9.77 -8.46 -14.53
N GLN A 166 9.86 -8.79 -15.81
CA GLN A 166 9.00 -8.18 -16.83
C GLN A 166 7.52 -8.53 -16.60
N GLU A 167 7.23 -9.76 -16.20
CA GLU A 167 5.87 -10.23 -15.90
C GLU A 167 5.24 -9.44 -14.75
N MET A 168 5.99 -9.20 -13.68
CA MET A 168 5.50 -8.40 -12.55
C MET A 168 5.26 -6.93 -12.93
N ARG A 169 6.11 -6.38 -13.78
CA ARG A 169 5.94 -5.03 -14.33
C ARG A 169 4.67 -4.93 -15.17
N ASP A 170 4.48 -5.89 -16.07
CA ASP A 170 3.32 -5.93 -16.96
C ASP A 170 2.03 -6.22 -16.20
N MET A 171 2.07 -7.07 -15.19
CA MET A 171 0.93 -7.33 -14.29
C MET A 171 0.44 -6.04 -13.62
N LEU A 172 1.35 -5.23 -13.08
CA LEU A 172 0.99 -3.92 -12.51
C LEU A 172 0.46 -2.97 -13.60
N CYS A 173 1.08 -2.93 -14.78
CA CYS A 173 0.61 -2.09 -15.88
C CYS A 173 -0.81 -2.46 -16.31
N ILE A 174 -1.11 -3.75 -16.48
CA ILE A 174 -2.44 -4.25 -16.87
C ILE A 174 -3.48 -3.91 -15.80
N ALA A 175 -3.20 -4.14 -14.52
CA ALA A 175 -4.12 -3.84 -13.42
C ALA A 175 -4.42 -2.34 -13.31
N ARG A 176 -3.40 -1.48 -13.50
CA ARG A 176 -3.55 -0.02 -13.53
C ARG A 176 -4.37 0.44 -14.73
N ASP A 177 -4.00 0.02 -15.95
CA ASP A 177 -4.67 0.42 -17.18
C ASP A 177 -6.15 -0.01 -17.15
N LYS A 178 -6.46 -1.22 -16.65
CA LYS A 178 -7.83 -1.65 -16.42
C LYS A 178 -8.58 -0.72 -15.46
N SER A 179 -7.99 -0.43 -14.31
CA SER A 179 -8.61 0.42 -13.28
C SER A 179 -8.86 1.86 -13.78
N VAL A 180 -7.95 2.39 -14.59
CA VAL A 180 -8.09 3.70 -15.24
C VAL A 180 -9.16 3.66 -16.32
N ASN A 181 -9.17 2.63 -17.17
CA ASN A 181 -10.14 2.45 -18.24
C ASN A 181 -11.58 2.26 -17.71
N GLU A 182 -11.77 1.65 -16.55
CA GLU A 182 -13.08 1.56 -15.88
C GLU A 182 -13.65 2.95 -15.57
N ILE A 183 -12.80 3.93 -15.23
CA ILE A 183 -13.19 5.33 -15.03
C ILE A 183 -13.34 6.05 -16.37
N ALA A 184 -12.45 5.79 -17.31
CA ALA A 184 -12.40 6.50 -18.58
C ALA A 184 -13.56 6.14 -19.51
N LEU A 185 -13.98 4.87 -19.54
CA LEU A 185 -14.98 4.36 -20.50
C LEU A 185 -16.29 5.17 -20.53
N PRO A 186 -16.95 5.47 -19.38
CA PRO A 186 -18.16 6.29 -19.39
C PRO A 186 -17.92 7.77 -19.70
N ASN A 187 -16.67 8.22 -19.71
CA ASN A 187 -16.25 9.61 -19.93
C ASN A 187 -15.60 9.83 -21.30
N ALA A 188 -15.40 8.78 -22.08
CA ALA A 188 -14.78 8.86 -23.40
C ALA A 188 -15.70 9.59 -24.38
N LYS A 189 -15.11 10.51 -25.16
CA LYS A 189 -15.83 11.35 -26.14
C LYS A 189 -15.92 10.70 -27.50
N MET A 190 -14.92 9.89 -27.85
CA MET A 190 -14.79 9.31 -29.18
C MET A 190 -15.20 7.83 -29.14
N GLU A 191 -16.06 7.42 -30.09
CA GLU A 191 -16.47 6.01 -30.22
C GLU A 191 -15.28 5.07 -30.44
N VAL A 192 -14.28 5.53 -31.19
CA VAL A 192 -13.04 4.76 -31.41
C VAL A 192 -12.29 4.54 -30.10
N THR A 193 -12.27 5.51 -29.21
CA THR A 193 -11.66 5.39 -27.86
C THR A 193 -12.40 4.35 -27.04
N MET A 194 -13.74 4.41 -26.98
CA MET A 194 -14.56 3.42 -26.27
C MET A 194 -14.29 2.00 -26.78
N ARG A 195 -14.28 1.81 -28.10
CA ARG A 195 -13.97 0.51 -28.74
C ARG A 195 -12.59 -0.02 -28.36
N ASN A 196 -11.58 0.84 -28.42
CA ASN A 196 -10.20 0.47 -28.09
C ASN A 196 -10.01 0.16 -26.60
N ILE A 197 -10.67 0.88 -25.70
CA ILE A 197 -10.72 0.59 -24.27
C ILE A 197 -11.29 -0.82 -24.05
N LEU A 198 -12.47 -1.10 -24.62
CA LEU A 198 -13.12 -2.41 -24.46
C LEU A 198 -12.27 -3.54 -25.03
N ALA A 199 -11.68 -3.36 -26.20
CA ALA A 199 -10.77 -4.33 -26.81
C ALA A 199 -9.52 -4.59 -25.94
N SER A 200 -8.92 -3.53 -25.40
CA SER A 200 -7.77 -3.63 -24.50
C SER A 200 -8.12 -4.36 -23.20
N MET A 201 -9.25 -4.03 -22.58
CA MET A 201 -9.71 -4.69 -21.34
C MET A 201 -10.07 -6.15 -21.57
N ALA A 202 -10.61 -6.50 -22.74
CA ALA A 202 -10.91 -7.89 -23.11
C ALA A 202 -9.62 -8.70 -23.37
N ARG A 203 -8.62 -8.10 -24.03
CA ARG A 203 -7.35 -8.74 -24.35
C ARG A 203 -6.48 -8.95 -23.12
N TYR A 204 -6.35 -7.93 -22.27
CA TYR A 204 -5.48 -7.94 -21.09
C TYR A 204 -6.32 -8.06 -19.82
N ARG A 205 -6.77 -9.28 -19.55
CA ARG A 205 -7.41 -9.56 -18.26
C ARG A 205 -6.37 -9.48 -17.16
N ALA A 206 -6.65 -8.69 -16.13
CA ALA A 206 -5.80 -8.62 -14.95
C ALA A 206 -5.94 -9.92 -14.17
N ASP A 207 -4.81 -10.56 -13.86
CA ASP A 207 -4.77 -11.76 -13.02
C ASP A 207 -5.16 -11.42 -11.57
N GLN A 208 -4.81 -10.20 -11.15
CA GLN A 208 -5.20 -9.62 -9.86
C GLN A 208 -5.69 -8.19 -10.07
N ALA A 209 -6.68 -7.78 -9.30
CA ALA A 209 -7.13 -6.39 -9.27
C ALA A 209 -6.06 -5.48 -8.62
N LEU A 210 -6.05 -4.20 -9.00
CA LEU A 210 -5.08 -3.23 -8.44
C LEU A 210 -5.08 -3.16 -6.90
N PRO A 211 -6.24 -3.19 -6.19
CA PRO A 211 -6.25 -3.22 -4.72
C PRO A 211 -5.54 -4.45 -4.14
N GLU A 212 -5.71 -5.62 -4.73
CA GLU A 212 -5.07 -6.88 -4.28
C GLU A 212 -3.55 -6.83 -4.50
N LEU A 213 -3.11 -6.34 -5.68
CA LEU A 213 -1.69 -6.17 -5.96
C LEU A 213 -1.02 -5.23 -4.96
N LEU A 214 -1.66 -4.10 -4.64
CA LEU A 214 -1.13 -3.14 -3.69
C LEU A 214 -1.17 -3.70 -2.27
N GLN A 215 -2.24 -4.35 -1.85
CA GLN A 215 -2.33 -5.00 -0.54
C GLN A 215 -1.17 -5.97 -0.31
N ASN A 216 -0.85 -6.80 -1.31
CA ASN A 216 0.27 -7.75 -1.25
C ASN A 216 1.66 -7.08 -1.23
N SER A 217 1.72 -5.76 -1.47
CA SER A 217 2.95 -4.96 -1.45
C SER A 217 3.06 -4.06 -0.22
N ILE A 218 2.06 -4.12 0.69
CA ILE A 218 1.95 -3.22 1.83
C ILE A 218 2.25 -3.98 3.11
N ARG A 219 3.08 -3.35 3.96
CA ARG A 219 3.36 -3.85 5.31
C ARG A 219 3.34 -2.71 6.32
N PRO A 220 2.75 -2.90 7.51
CA PRO A 220 2.86 -1.95 8.61
C PRO A 220 4.33 -1.75 9.04
N LEU A 221 4.75 -0.51 9.24
CA LEU A 221 6.13 -0.21 9.68
C LEU A 221 6.46 -0.85 11.01
N ARG A 222 5.48 -0.96 11.93
CA ARG A 222 5.64 -1.67 13.21
C ARG A 222 5.95 -3.17 13.05
N ALA A 223 5.37 -3.83 12.03
CA ALA A 223 5.68 -5.24 11.74
C ALA A 223 7.12 -5.40 11.24
N ILE A 224 7.53 -4.50 10.34
CA ILE A 224 8.91 -4.45 9.82
C ILE A 224 9.91 -4.16 10.94
N ALA A 225 9.59 -3.21 11.83
CA ALA A 225 10.44 -2.88 12.97
C ALA A 225 10.59 -4.05 13.94
N PHE A 226 9.50 -4.76 14.26
CA PHE A 226 9.53 -5.95 15.13
C PHE A 226 10.39 -7.06 14.53
N GLU A 227 10.34 -7.26 13.22
CA GLU A 227 11.08 -8.32 12.52
C GLU A 227 12.58 -8.00 12.38
N ASN A 228 12.93 -6.76 12.07
CA ASN A 228 14.27 -6.39 11.62
C ASN A 228 15.12 -5.62 12.64
N LEU A 229 14.51 -5.05 13.68
CA LEU A 229 15.21 -4.26 14.67
C LEU A 229 15.34 -5.04 16.00
N LYS A 230 16.39 -4.73 16.77
CA LYS A 230 16.45 -5.12 18.17
C LYS A 230 15.33 -4.44 18.95
N GLU A 231 14.87 -5.05 20.04
CA GLU A 231 13.78 -4.55 20.90
C GLU A 231 13.87 -3.05 21.19
N GLN A 232 15.03 -2.57 21.62
CA GLN A 232 15.21 -1.15 21.95
C GLN A 232 14.98 -0.23 20.74
N GLY A 233 15.47 -0.61 19.56
CA GLY A 233 15.26 0.13 18.30
C GLY A 233 13.81 0.11 17.85
N ALA A 234 13.18 -1.05 17.94
CA ALA A 234 11.78 -1.22 17.59
C ALA A 234 10.86 -0.40 18.51
N LEU A 235 11.11 -0.42 19.83
CA LEU A 235 10.34 0.37 20.80
C LEU A 235 10.58 1.88 20.68
N LYS A 236 11.77 2.30 20.26
CA LYS A 236 12.04 3.72 19.97
C LYS A 236 11.23 4.22 18.78
N ALA A 237 11.12 3.41 17.72
CA ALA A 237 10.38 3.74 16.51
C ALA A 237 8.85 3.53 16.67
N HIS A 238 8.46 2.50 17.43
CA HIS A 238 7.10 2.00 17.59
C HIS A 238 6.82 1.66 19.06
N PRO A 239 6.55 2.68 19.92
CA PRO A 239 6.31 2.46 21.37
C PRO A 239 5.11 1.54 21.65
N GLU A 240 4.15 1.45 20.73
CA GLU A 240 2.99 0.56 20.79
C GLU A 240 3.35 -0.93 20.85
N LEU A 241 4.57 -1.32 20.44
CA LEU A 241 5.07 -2.69 20.54
C LEU A 241 5.43 -3.12 21.97
N LYS A 242 5.37 -2.23 22.95
CA LYS A 242 5.74 -2.52 24.35
C LYS A 242 4.99 -3.74 24.92
N GLY A 243 3.68 -3.81 24.66
CA GLY A 243 2.85 -4.95 25.09
C GLY A 243 3.28 -6.27 24.43
N VAL A 244 3.64 -6.23 23.15
CA VAL A 244 4.11 -7.39 22.39
C VAL A 244 5.41 -7.94 22.97
N TYR A 245 6.39 -7.09 23.22
CA TYR A 245 7.66 -7.50 23.83
C TYR A 245 7.50 -7.99 25.28
N ALA A 246 6.62 -7.38 26.05
CA ALA A 246 6.30 -7.86 27.40
C ALA A 246 5.68 -9.27 27.36
N GLY A 247 4.72 -9.51 26.46
CA GLY A 247 4.12 -10.81 26.23
C GLY A 247 5.15 -11.88 25.82
N LEU A 248 6.07 -11.52 24.93
CA LEU A 248 7.13 -12.40 24.48
C LEU A 248 8.09 -12.80 25.62
N LYS A 249 8.47 -11.84 26.48
CA LYS A 249 9.30 -12.10 27.67
C LYS A 249 8.59 -13.01 28.68
N ASN A 250 7.31 -12.79 28.90
CA ASN A 250 6.51 -13.64 29.81
C ASN A 250 6.40 -15.07 29.27
N ALA A 251 6.22 -15.24 27.96
CA ALA A 251 6.19 -16.55 27.30
C ALA A 251 7.55 -17.27 27.43
N ASP A 252 8.66 -16.56 27.20
CA ASP A 252 10.02 -17.11 27.36
C ASP A 252 10.27 -17.59 28.81
N ALA A 253 9.90 -16.77 29.79
CA ALA A 253 10.04 -17.14 31.23
C ALA A 253 9.18 -18.36 31.57
N ALA A 254 7.95 -18.43 31.06
CA ALA A 254 7.06 -19.59 31.26
C ALA A 254 7.64 -20.89 30.64
N LEU A 255 8.20 -20.79 29.42
CA LEU A 255 8.82 -21.92 28.74
C LEU A 255 10.05 -22.43 29.51
N LYS A 256 10.90 -21.54 29.99
CA LYS A 256 12.08 -21.88 30.81
C LYS A 256 11.67 -22.57 32.11
N LYS A 257 10.59 -22.12 32.75
CA LYS A 257 10.05 -22.72 33.96
C LYS A 257 9.47 -24.12 33.70
N ASN A 258 8.71 -24.31 32.65
CA ASN A 258 7.95 -25.53 32.36
C ASN A 258 8.80 -26.61 31.67
N TYR A 259 9.84 -26.23 30.95
CA TYR A 259 10.69 -27.11 30.15
C TYR A 259 12.19 -26.85 30.39
N PRO A 260 12.68 -26.84 31.65
CA PRO A 260 14.04 -26.38 31.98
C PRO A 260 15.16 -27.22 31.33
N ALA A 261 14.91 -28.48 31.05
CA ALA A 261 15.88 -29.40 30.46
C ALA A 261 15.83 -29.45 28.91
N ASN A 262 14.98 -28.62 28.25
CA ASN A 262 14.79 -28.70 26.79
C ASN A 262 14.95 -27.34 26.13
N PRO A 263 16.17 -26.80 26.00
CA PRO A 263 16.38 -25.48 25.35
C PRO A 263 15.98 -25.45 23.89
N VAL A 264 16.07 -26.55 23.16
CA VAL A 264 15.68 -26.65 21.75
C VAL A 264 14.15 -26.40 21.59
N LEU A 265 13.35 -27.02 22.47
CA LEU A 265 11.91 -26.81 22.49
C LEU A 265 11.55 -25.36 22.85
N GLN A 266 12.26 -24.77 23.83
CA GLN A 266 12.06 -23.39 24.24
C GLN A 266 12.28 -22.41 23.03
N GLU A 267 13.42 -22.59 22.35
CA GLU A 267 13.76 -21.74 21.18
C GLU A 267 12.77 -21.93 20.06
N ALA A 268 12.41 -23.16 19.69
CA ALA A 268 11.44 -23.45 18.65
C ALA A 268 10.06 -22.79 18.95
N ALA A 269 9.59 -22.90 20.19
CA ALA A 269 8.33 -22.31 20.62
C ALA A 269 8.35 -20.77 20.56
N ILE A 270 9.45 -20.13 20.95
CA ILE A 270 9.62 -18.69 20.86
C ILE A 270 9.65 -18.23 19.39
N GLN A 271 10.32 -18.96 18.50
CA GLN A 271 10.33 -18.63 17.06
C GLN A 271 8.93 -18.76 16.44
N GLN A 272 8.19 -19.80 16.79
CA GLN A 272 6.79 -19.93 16.35
C GLN A 272 5.92 -18.77 16.85
N LEU A 273 6.11 -18.35 18.11
CA LEU A 273 5.39 -17.20 18.67
C LEU A 273 5.74 -15.90 17.92
N LYS A 274 7.02 -15.65 17.66
CA LYS A 274 7.46 -14.49 16.86
C LYS A 274 6.83 -14.48 15.47
N THR A 275 6.80 -15.64 14.79
CA THR A 275 6.17 -15.77 13.48
C THR A 275 4.68 -15.41 13.53
N LYS A 276 3.94 -15.90 14.52
CA LYS A 276 2.53 -15.56 14.72
C LYS A 276 2.32 -14.06 15.01
N ILE A 277 3.20 -13.46 15.81
CA ILE A 277 3.19 -12.02 16.10
C ILE A 277 3.38 -11.24 14.81
N VAL A 278 4.37 -11.58 13.98
CA VAL A 278 4.61 -10.92 12.68
C VAL A 278 3.39 -11.04 11.77
N GLN A 279 2.79 -12.24 11.67
CA GLN A 279 1.57 -12.43 10.89
C GLN A 279 0.44 -11.52 11.38
N GLN A 280 0.22 -11.43 12.67
CA GLN A 280 -0.80 -10.58 13.25
C GLN A 280 -0.50 -9.09 13.06
N LEU A 281 0.75 -8.65 13.30
CA LEU A 281 1.15 -7.27 13.03
C LEU A 281 0.96 -6.87 11.57
N ASN A 282 1.18 -7.80 10.62
CA ASN A 282 0.97 -7.58 9.19
C ASN A 282 -0.50 -7.39 8.80
N THR A 283 -1.47 -7.80 9.62
CA THR A 283 -2.88 -7.46 9.37
C THR A 283 -3.18 -5.98 9.60
N GLY A 284 -2.29 -5.26 10.25
CA GLY A 284 -2.51 -3.87 10.63
C GLY A 284 -3.40 -3.70 11.88
N ALA A 285 -3.95 -4.78 12.44
CA ALA A 285 -4.71 -4.70 13.67
C ALA A 285 -3.85 -4.16 14.81
N LEU A 286 -4.38 -3.23 15.57
CA LEU A 286 -3.80 -2.84 16.85
C LEU A 286 -3.94 -4.06 17.77
N MET A 287 -2.81 -4.57 18.26
CA MET A 287 -2.86 -5.60 19.28
C MET A 287 -3.35 -4.94 20.57
N GLU A 288 -4.63 -5.16 20.88
CA GLU A 288 -5.12 -4.87 22.22
C GLU A 288 -4.25 -5.61 23.22
N THR A 289 -3.79 -4.94 24.27
CA THR A 289 -3.11 -5.59 25.40
C THR A 289 -4.04 -6.71 25.86
N PRO A 290 -3.61 -8.00 25.87
CA PRO A 290 -4.51 -9.07 26.27
C PRO A 290 -5.11 -8.68 27.62
N ALA A 291 -6.44 -8.57 27.64
CA ALA A 291 -7.18 -8.32 28.87
C ALA A 291 -6.67 -9.33 29.87
N ARG A 292 -6.27 -8.88 31.09
CA ARG A 292 -5.86 -9.76 32.19
C ARG A 292 -6.82 -10.92 32.19
N VAL A 293 -6.31 -12.15 31.96
CA VAL A 293 -7.05 -13.38 32.14
C VAL A 293 -7.59 -13.30 33.56
N ARG A 294 -8.87 -13.01 33.71
CA ARG A 294 -9.52 -13.12 35.02
C ARG A 294 -9.30 -14.56 35.44
N PRO A 295 -8.73 -14.80 36.65
CA PRO A 295 -8.66 -16.16 37.18
C PRO A 295 -10.07 -16.73 37.10
N ALA A 296 -10.19 -17.94 36.53
CA ALA A 296 -11.46 -18.65 36.43
C ALA A 296 -12.15 -18.55 37.79
N GLN A 297 -13.30 -17.92 37.86
CA GLN A 297 -14.16 -17.96 39.03
C GLN A 297 -14.41 -19.43 39.30
N GLN A 298 -13.90 -19.92 40.43
CA GLN A 298 -14.23 -21.23 40.93
C GLN A 298 -15.77 -21.32 40.95
N SER A 299 -16.29 -22.26 40.17
CA SER A 299 -17.71 -22.61 40.21
C SER A 299 -18.08 -22.85 41.66
N PRO A 300 -19.17 -22.26 42.17
CA PRO A 300 -19.64 -22.57 43.52
C PRO A 300 -19.89 -24.07 43.62
N ALA A 301 -19.44 -24.67 44.74
CA ALA A 301 -19.67 -26.08 45.05
C ALA A 301 -21.13 -26.46 44.93
N PRO A 302 -21.48 -27.64 44.45
CA PRO A 302 -22.87 -28.08 44.35
C PRO A 302 -23.53 -28.00 45.72
N ALA A 303 -24.65 -27.30 45.84
CA ALA A 303 -25.47 -27.27 47.04
C ALA A 303 -25.86 -28.72 47.45
N GLU A 304 -25.57 -29.09 48.67
CA GLU A 304 -26.03 -30.35 49.26
C GLU A 304 -27.53 -30.47 49.11
N ARG A 305 -28.00 -31.54 48.46
CA ARG A 305 -29.42 -31.86 48.38
C ARG A 305 -29.91 -32.18 49.78
N GLY A 306 -30.74 -31.32 50.34
CA GLY A 306 -31.44 -31.55 51.57
C GLY A 306 -32.26 -32.86 51.50
N LYS A 307 -32.14 -33.63 52.57
CA LYS A 307 -32.94 -34.86 52.77
C LYS A 307 -34.43 -34.55 52.68
N PRO A 308 -35.25 -35.43 52.07
CA PRO A 308 -36.68 -35.27 52.08
C PRO A 308 -37.28 -35.42 53.49
N PRO A 309 -38.35 -34.72 53.87
CA PRO A 309 -38.96 -34.83 55.18
C PRO A 309 -39.61 -36.21 55.35
N GLU A 310 -39.36 -36.84 56.49
CA GLU A 310 -40.01 -38.05 56.97
C GLU A 310 -41.52 -37.84 57.04
N ARG A 311 -42.30 -38.77 56.45
CA ARG A 311 -43.74 -38.81 56.59
C ARG A 311 -44.06 -39.35 57.95
N ASP A 312 -44.79 -38.59 58.76
CA ASP A 312 -45.37 -38.93 59.98
C ASP A 312 -46.57 -39.90 59.70
N PRO A 313 -46.64 -41.08 60.29
CA PRO A 313 -47.76 -42.02 60.11
C PRO A 313 -48.80 -41.80 61.18
N GLN A 314 -49.69 -40.82 61.04
CA GLN A 314 -50.97 -40.81 61.73
C GLN A 314 -51.87 -39.64 61.28
N ARG A 315 -52.72 -39.89 60.29
CA ARG A 315 -54.22 -39.71 60.33
C ARG A 315 -54.83 -39.89 58.91
#